data_bf82f11537ba5e222bf66d5099f92cc6
#
_entry.id   bf82f11537ba5e222bf66d5099f92cc6
#
_cell.length_a   1.000
_cell.length_b   1.000
_cell.length_c   1.000
_cell.angle_alpha   90.00
_cell.angle_beta   90.00
_cell.angle_gamma   90.00
#
_symmetry.space_group_name_H-M   'P 1'
#
loop_
_entity.id
_entity.type
_entity.pdbx_description
1 polymer ?
#
loop_
_entity_poly.entity_id
_entity_poly.type
_entity_poly.pdbx_seq_one_letter_code
_entity_poly.pdbx_strand_id
1 'polypeptide(L)'
;MQIHLKRAAKTLALEAARAPLLSSSDSLTRATLQKLRIGFQPPGPGVTYPWGERAAACVSIDFDVTRPGREGPNRTGTFALVELSEKYGVPLTWAICGRTAEEDTRAYGRILDSTEEHEIGIHTYSHIDASRSGADELEAEITRCIATLGLSSAPRTFVFPWNREAHFDVLKRLGFIAYRGDKRVIGGLSKASGLWNIPPVYYVDQKSVGAASLMKRYVDICVRHRTVFHLWTHPWSIVEEGGSSERMVRTALEPVFEYLAQKRDEGLLHTGTMGGLAGDLEMDGWAAPAIHASN
;
A
#
# COMPACT_ATOMS: atom_id res chain seq x y z
N MET A 1 29.58 -16.29 9.08
CA MET A 1 29.13 -17.58 8.50
C MET A 1 27.66 -17.91 8.84
N GLN A 2 27.19 -17.82 10.09
CA GLN A 2 25.78 -18.11 10.46
C GLN A 2 24.73 -17.17 9.85
N ILE A 3 25.04 -15.91 9.62
CA ILE A 3 24.12 -14.92 9.04
C ILE A 3 23.87 -15.22 7.55
N HIS A 4 24.87 -15.64 6.82
CA HIS A 4 24.73 -16.02 5.40
C HIS A 4 23.93 -17.33 5.24
N LEU A 5 24.11 -18.30 6.11
CA LEU A 5 23.33 -19.55 6.12
C LEU A 5 21.85 -19.31 6.44
N LYS A 6 21.53 -18.41 7.39
CA LYS A 6 20.15 -18.02 7.69
C LYS A 6 19.50 -17.25 6.53
N ARG A 7 20.26 -16.41 5.80
CA ARG A 7 19.79 -15.73 4.59
C ARG A 7 19.51 -16.73 3.46
N ALA A 8 20.44 -17.63 3.19
CA ALA A 8 20.27 -18.67 2.17
C ALA A 8 19.09 -19.60 2.46
N ALA A 9 18.92 -20.04 3.71
CA ALA A 9 17.80 -20.86 4.14
C ALA A 9 16.45 -20.13 4.01
N LYS A 10 16.41 -18.82 4.27
CA LYS A 10 15.22 -18.01 4.10
C LYS A 10 14.87 -17.79 2.63
N THR A 11 15.87 -17.61 1.77
CA THR A 11 15.70 -17.53 0.31
C THR A 11 15.21 -18.85 -0.26
N LEU A 12 15.79 -19.98 0.15
CA LEU A 12 15.35 -21.32 -0.23
C LEU A 12 13.94 -21.65 0.28
N ALA A 13 13.57 -21.22 1.49
CA ALA A 13 12.22 -21.38 2.02
C ALA A 13 11.20 -20.52 1.24
N LEU A 14 11.58 -19.33 0.82
CA LEU A 14 10.80 -18.47 -0.08
C LEU A 14 10.67 -19.11 -1.48
N GLU A 15 11.73 -19.70 -2.00
CA GLU A 15 11.70 -20.40 -3.29
C GLU A 15 10.88 -21.69 -3.25
N ALA A 16 10.99 -22.48 -2.19
CA ALA A 16 10.15 -23.66 -1.96
C ALA A 16 8.66 -23.30 -1.77
N ALA A 17 8.36 -22.14 -1.19
CA ALA A 17 6.99 -21.61 -1.11
C ALA A 17 6.46 -21.08 -2.45
N ARG A 18 7.31 -20.83 -3.44
CA ARG A 18 6.94 -20.30 -4.76
C ARG A 18 6.27 -21.34 -5.66
N ALA A 19 6.73 -22.59 -5.63
CA ALA A 19 6.23 -23.65 -6.50
C ALA A 19 4.71 -23.92 -6.32
N PRO A 20 4.16 -23.99 -5.10
CA PRO A 20 2.74 -24.20 -4.88
C PRO A 20 1.83 -23.05 -5.34
N LEU A 21 2.31 -21.80 -5.38
CA LEU A 21 1.51 -20.65 -5.85
C LEU A 21 1.20 -20.73 -7.36
N LEU A 22 1.87 -21.60 -8.09
CA LEU A 22 1.61 -21.87 -9.50
C LEU A 22 0.49 -22.88 -9.71
N SER A 23 0.03 -23.57 -8.66
CA SER A 23 -1.03 -24.57 -8.79
C SER A 23 -2.39 -23.92 -9.03
N SER A 24 -3.24 -24.61 -9.76
CA SER A 24 -4.60 -24.19 -10.05
C SER A 24 -5.58 -24.39 -8.88
N SER A 25 -5.16 -24.99 -7.75
CA SER A 25 -6.04 -25.28 -6.62
C SER A 25 -6.01 -24.20 -5.54
N ASP A 26 -7.18 -23.69 -5.16
CA ASP A 26 -7.34 -22.68 -4.10
C ASP A 26 -6.83 -23.16 -2.74
N SER A 27 -6.93 -24.47 -2.46
CA SER A 27 -6.44 -25.07 -1.21
C SER A 27 -4.92 -24.93 -1.07
N LEU A 28 -4.17 -25.16 -2.14
CA LEU A 28 -2.71 -25.05 -2.13
C LEU A 28 -2.25 -23.58 -2.10
N THR A 29 -2.95 -22.70 -2.82
CA THR A 29 -2.74 -21.26 -2.73
C THR A 29 -2.96 -20.77 -1.30
N ARG A 30 -4.06 -21.13 -0.67
CA ARG A 30 -4.40 -20.78 0.72
C ARG A 30 -3.35 -21.29 1.71
N ALA A 31 -2.96 -22.55 1.62
CA ALA A 31 -1.94 -23.14 2.51
C ALA A 31 -0.59 -22.44 2.38
N THR A 32 -0.21 -22.03 1.18
CA THR A 32 1.05 -21.32 0.93
C THR A 32 1.02 -19.90 1.48
N LEU A 33 -0.06 -19.16 1.25
CA LEU A 33 -0.24 -17.82 1.79
C LEU A 33 -0.26 -17.81 3.32
N GLN A 34 -0.87 -18.83 3.94
CA GLN A 34 -0.86 -19.02 5.39
C GLN A 34 0.55 -19.18 5.94
N LYS A 35 1.43 -19.97 5.28
CA LYS A 35 2.85 -20.08 5.65
C LYS A 35 3.59 -18.74 5.55
N LEU A 36 3.18 -17.89 4.62
CA LEU A 36 3.74 -16.54 4.43
C LEU A 36 3.07 -15.49 5.35
N ARG A 37 2.14 -15.92 6.21
CA ARG A 37 1.32 -15.04 7.08
C ARG A 37 0.58 -13.96 6.29
N ILE A 38 0.05 -14.33 5.13
CA ILE A 38 -0.81 -13.50 4.31
C ILE A 38 -2.20 -14.10 4.35
N GLY A 39 -3.18 -13.32 4.76
CA GLY A 39 -4.58 -13.71 4.71
C GLY A 39 -5.04 -13.87 3.26
N PHE A 40 -6.01 -14.73 3.02
CA PHE A 40 -6.63 -14.91 1.71
C PHE A 40 -8.14 -14.87 1.86
N GLN A 41 -8.73 -13.78 1.41
CA GLN A 41 -10.16 -13.49 1.49
C GLN A 41 -10.66 -13.02 0.11
N PRO A 42 -10.71 -13.93 -0.87
CA PRO A 42 -11.27 -13.58 -2.17
C PRO A 42 -12.77 -13.26 -2.04
N PRO A 43 -13.34 -12.49 -2.96
CA PRO A 43 -14.78 -12.24 -2.98
C PRO A 43 -15.53 -13.56 -3.07
N GLY A 44 -16.71 -13.60 -2.44
CA GLY A 44 -17.60 -14.75 -2.53
C GLY A 44 -18.11 -14.99 -3.96
N PRO A 45 -18.68 -16.17 -4.24
CA PRO A 45 -19.29 -16.45 -5.53
C PRO A 45 -20.34 -15.39 -5.91
N GLY A 46 -20.28 -14.88 -7.14
CA GLY A 46 -21.21 -13.88 -7.64
C GLY A 46 -20.94 -12.43 -7.19
N VAL A 47 -19.90 -12.19 -6.39
CA VAL A 47 -19.48 -10.85 -6.04
C VAL A 47 -18.64 -10.26 -7.17
N THR A 48 -19.10 -9.14 -7.73
CA THR A 48 -18.39 -8.36 -8.75
C THR A 48 -18.03 -7.01 -8.18
N TYR A 49 -16.78 -6.59 -8.33
CA TYR A 49 -16.34 -5.26 -7.93
C TYR A 49 -16.68 -4.20 -8.99
N PRO A 50 -16.70 -2.90 -8.65
CA PRO A 50 -17.03 -1.81 -9.59
C PRO A 50 -16.18 -1.80 -10.86
N TRP A 51 -14.95 -2.28 -10.79
CA TRP A 51 -14.07 -2.43 -11.96
C TRP A 51 -14.35 -3.66 -12.84
N GLY A 52 -15.50 -4.32 -12.62
CA GLY A 52 -16.02 -5.43 -13.45
C GLY A 52 -15.25 -6.72 -13.24
N GLU A 53 -14.96 -7.42 -14.34
CA GLU A 53 -14.26 -8.71 -14.34
C GLU A 53 -12.75 -8.59 -14.06
N ARG A 54 -12.25 -7.38 -13.84
CA ARG A 54 -10.82 -7.11 -13.56
C ARG A 54 -10.51 -7.25 -12.08
N ALA A 55 -9.24 -7.50 -11.78
CA ALA A 55 -8.67 -7.22 -10.47
C ALA A 55 -8.37 -5.73 -10.32
N ALA A 56 -8.00 -5.27 -9.12
CA ALA A 56 -7.48 -3.94 -8.93
C ALA A 56 -6.10 -3.97 -8.27
N ALA A 57 -5.33 -2.90 -8.46
CA ALA A 57 -4.06 -2.68 -7.77
C ALA A 57 -3.92 -1.25 -7.29
N CYS A 58 -3.36 -1.07 -6.11
CA CYS A 58 -2.90 0.22 -5.62
C CYS A 58 -1.51 0.10 -5.00
N VAL A 59 -0.81 1.23 -4.98
CA VAL A 59 0.49 1.36 -4.33
C VAL A 59 0.42 2.53 -3.37
N SER A 60 0.70 2.29 -2.08
CA SER A 60 0.74 3.36 -1.09
C SER A 60 2.15 3.58 -0.54
N ILE A 61 2.47 4.84 -0.29
CA ILE A 61 3.78 5.28 0.17
C ILE A 61 3.60 6.06 1.47
N ASP A 62 4.27 5.61 2.54
CA ASP A 62 4.28 6.35 3.80
C ASP A 62 5.43 7.37 3.75
N PHE A 63 5.05 8.63 3.53
CA PHE A 63 5.97 9.77 3.58
C PHE A 63 5.99 10.32 5.02
N ASP A 64 6.62 9.53 5.88
CA ASP A 64 6.60 9.74 7.32
C ASP A 64 7.79 10.58 7.83
N VAL A 65 7.72 10.94 9.11
CA VAL A 65 8.80 11.67 9.81
C VAL A 65 10.04 10.80 9.81
N THR A 66 11.07 11.29 9.16
CA THR A 66 12.36 10.61 9.10
C THR A 66 13.11 10.72 10.41
N ARG A 67 13.80 9.65 10.78
CA ARG A 67 14.81 9.73 11.85
C ARG A 67 15.95 10.62 11.37
N PRO A 68 16.64 11.34 12.30
CA PRO A 68 17.81 12.12 11.95
C PRO A 68 18.78 11.33 11.05
N GLY A 69 19.23 11.94 9.95
CA GLY A 69 20.11 11.31 8.96
C GLY A 69 19.40 10.52 7.87
N ARG A 70 18.07 10.53 7.82
CA ARG A 70 17.27 9.88 6.74
C ARG A 70 16.63 10.84 5.75
N GLU A 71 16.89 12.12 5.87
CA GLU A 71 16.33 13.16 4.98
C GLU A 71 16.77 12.91 3.52
N GLY A 72 18.06 12.66 3.31
CA GLY A 72 18.61 12.32 2.00
C GLY A 72 17.99 11.06 1.41
N PRO A 73 18.02 9.92 2.11
CA PRO A 73 17.32 8.68 1.68
C PRO A 73 15.84 8.88 1.39
N ASN A 74 15.12 9.65 2.20
CA ASN A 74 13.70 9.92 1.96
C ASN A 74 13.49 10.63 0.63
N ARG A 75 14.27 11.67 0.35
CA ARG A 75 14.21 12.42 -0.91
C ARG A 75 14.58 11.56 -2.12
N THR A 76 15.69 10.80 -2.04
CA THR A 76 16.12 9.90 -3.11
C THR A 76 15.03 8.88 -3.44
N GLY A 77 14.47 8.25 -2.43
CA GLY A 77 13.40 7.26 -2.62
C GLY A 77 12.11 7.87 -3.16
N THR A 78 11.74 9.08 -2.72
CA THR A 78 10.58 9.80 -3.25
C THR A 78 10.72 10.04 -4.76
N PHE A 79 11.87 10.56 -5.20
CA PHE A 79 12.12 10.83 -6.63
C PHE A 79 12.03 9.54 -7.45
N ALA A 80 12.67 8.47 -6.98
CA ALA A 80 12.65 7.18 -7.67
C ALA A 80 11.22 6.59 -7.78
N LEU A 81 10.39 6.73 -6.73
CA LEU A 81 9.01 6.25 -6.74
C LEU A 81 8.11 7.06 -7.68
N VAL A 82 8.28 8.38 -7.71
CA VAL A 82 7.53 9.24 -8.64
C VAL A 82 7.95 8.93 -10.08
N GLU A 83 9.25 8.79 -10.37
CA GLU A 83 9.74 8.41 -11.72
C GLU A 83 9.19 7.05 -12.18
N LEU A 84 9.12 6.06 -11.30
CA LEU A 84 8.51 4.77 -11.63
C LEU A 84 7.02 4.90 -11.93
N SER A 85 6.30 5.67 -11.12
CA SER A 85 4.89 5.95 -11.34
C SER A 85 4.65 6.57 -12.71
N GLU A 86 5.35 7.63 -13.02
CA GLU A 86 5.25 8.35 -14.29
C GLU A 86 5.61 7.46 -15.49
N LYS A 87 6.69 6.66 -15.36
CA LYS A 87 7.15 5.75 -16.42
C LYS A 87 6.12 4.70 -16.80
N TYR A 88 5.37 4.19 -15.82
CA TYR A 88 4.45 3.06 -16.03
C TYR A 88 2.97 3.44 -15.94
N GLY A 89 2.65 4.72 -15.69
CA GLY A 89 1.28 5.19 -15.54
C GLY A 89 0.55 4.49 -14.39
N VAL A 90 1.21 4.34 -13.23
CA VAL A 90 0.64 3.71 -12.04
C VAL A 90 0.52 4.76 -10.94
N PRO A 91 -0.69 5.30 -10.67
CA PRO A 91 -0.87 6.32 -9.66
C PRO A 91 -0.59 5.79 -8.26
N LEU A 92 -0.08 6.67 -7.38
CA LEU A 92 0.29 6.32 -6.00
C LEU A 92 -0.63 7.03 -5.01
N THR A 93 -0.84 6.40 -3.85
CA THR A 93 -1.39 7.06 -2.66
C THR A 93 -0.25 7.42 -1.73
N TRP A 94 0.00 8.71 -1.54
CA TRP A 94 1.01 9.22 -0.63
C TRP A 94 0.38 9.52 0.73
N ALA A 95 0.64 8.71 1.73
CA ALA A 95 0.24 8.95 3.11
C ALA A 95 1.27 9.89 3.75
N ILE A 96 0.94 11.17 3.87
CA ILE A 96 1.90 12.22 4.19
C ILE A 96 1.76 12.67 5.65
N CYS A 97 2.90 12.69 6.36
CA CYS A 97 3.05 13.43 7.59
C CYS A 97 3.29 14.92 7.29
N GLY A 98 2.47 15.80 7.86
CA GLY A 98 2.57 17.23 7.59
C GLY A 98 3.96 17.80 7.92
N ARG A 99 4.56 17.38 9.05
CA ARG A 99 5.92 17.78 9.43
C ARG A 99 6.96 17.41 8.37
N THR A 100 6.88 16.21 7.81
CA THR A 100 7.83 15.77 6.77
C THR A 100 7.70 16.60 5.50
N ALA A 101 6.48 16.98 5.13
CA ALA A 101 6.25 17.87 3.99
C ALA A 101 6.83 19.28 4.21
N GLU A 102 6.74 19.81 5.44
CA GLU A 102 7.39 21.09 5.81
C GLU A 102 8.91 21.01 5.83
N GLU A 103 9.47 19.91 6.33
CA GLU A 103 10.92 19.70 6.46
C GLU A 103 11.60 19.37 5.13
N ASP A 104 10.92 18.68 4.22
CA ASP A 104 11.42 18.35 2.88
C ASP A 104 10.47 18.83 1.77
N THR A 105 10.34 20.15 1.63
CA THR A 105 9.51 20.79 0.61
C THR A 105 9.89 20.39 -0.81
N ARG A 106 11.16 20.03 -1.06
CA ARG A 106 11.62 19.57 -2.37
C ARG A 106 11.07 18.19 -2.71
N ALA A 107 11.04 17.25 -1.76
CA ALA A 107 10.45 15.94 -1.99
C ALA A 107 8.92 16.06 -2.11
N TYR A 108 8.28 16.85 -1.25
CA TYR A 108 6.84 17.09 -1.33
C TYR A 108 6.45 17.77 -2.64
N GLY A 109 7.19 18.81 -3.07
CA GLY A 109 6.97 19.45 -4.37
C GLY A 109 7.07 18.46 -5.53
N ARG A 110 8.06 17.53 -5.51
CA ARG A 110 8.20 16.50 -6.55
C ARG A 110 6.97 15.57 -6.62
N ILE A 111 6.33 15.28 -5.49
CA ILE A 111 5.07 14.50 -5.47
C ILE A 111 3.95 15.28 -6.14
N LEU A 112 3.81 16.57 -5.84
CA LEU A 112 2.77 17.43 -6.40
C LEU A 112 2.97 17.75 -7.88
N ASP A 113 4.22 17.86 -8.32
CA ASP A 113 4.59 18.17 -9.72
C ASP A 113 4.61 16.92 -10.62
N SER A 114 4.15 15.77 -10.12
CA SER A 114 4.08 14.55 -10.92
C SER A 114 3.11 14.69 -12.09
N THR A 115 3.43 14.05 -13.22
CA THR A 115 2.53 13.92 -14.37
C THR A 115 1.40 12.91 -14.13
N GLU A 116 1.54 12.05 -13.12
CA GLU A 116 0.49 11.13 -12.68
C GLU A 116 -0.39 11.77 -11.61
N GLU A 117 -1.68 11.49 -11.65
CA GLU A 117 -2.64 11.96 -10.65
C GLU A 117 -2.52 11.15 -9.35
N HIS A 118 -1.55 11.52 -8.51
CA HIS A 118 -1.39 10.93 -7.19
C HIS A 118 -2.50 11.33 -6.24
N GLU A 119 -2.81 10.44 -5.32
CA GLU A 119 -3.63 10.77 -4.16
C GLU A 119 -2.74 11.23 -3.00
N ILE A 120 -3.11 12.34 -2.38
CA ILE A 120 -2.54 12.79 -1.11
C ILE A 120 -3.46 12.30 0.01
N GLY A 121 -3.02 11.26 0.71
CA GLY A 121 -3.61 10.74 1.93
C GLY A 121 -2.93 11.33 3.17
N ILE A 122 -3.55 11.18 4.33
CA ILE A 122 -3.08 11.75 5.59
C ILE A 122 -2.44 10.68 6.48
N HIS A 123 -1.30 11.05 7.12
CA HIS A 123 -0.55 10.21 8.05
C HIS A 123 -0.24 10.92 9.36
N THR A 124 -1.18 11.76 9.84
CA THR A 124 -1.06 12.75 10.91
C THR A 124 -0.02 13.84 10.62
N TYR A 125 0.08 14.84 11.47
CA TYR A 125 1.13 15.87 11.31
C TYR A 125 2.50 15.36 11.78
N SER A 126 2.57 14.78 12.97
CA SER A 126 3.83 14.41 13.63
C SER A 126 4.06 12.91 13.82
N HIS A 127 3.29 12.06 13.10
CA HIS A 127 3.37 10.61 13.16
C HIS A 127 3.01 10.04 14.54
N ILE A 128 1.98 10.58 15.20
CA ILE A 128 1.55 10.09 16.52
C ILE A 128 0.94 8.68 16.43
N ASP A 129 1.03 7.96 17.54
CA ASP A 129 0.38 6.66 17.72
C ASP A 129 -1.09 6.86 18.10
N ALA A 130 -2.02 6.73 17.15
CA ALA A 130 -3.45 6.92 17.38
C ALA A 130 -4.02 6.05 18.51
N SER A 131 -3.45 4.84 18.73
CA SER A 131 -3.91 3.94 19.80
C SER A 131 -3.50 4.38 21.21
N ARG A 132 -2.60 5.36 21.33
CA ARG A 132 -2.09 5.92 22.57
C ARG A 132 -2.48 7.37 22.79
N SER A 133 -3.06 7.99 21.79
CA SER A 133 -3.54 9.37 21.80
C SER A 133 -5.04 9.42 22.07
N GLY A 134 -5.52 10.56 22.57
CA GLY A 134 -6.96 10.83 22.66
C GLY A 134 -7.57 11.17 21.30
N ALA A 135 -8.90 11.05 21.19
CA ALA A 135 -9.61 11.39 19.95
C ALA A 135 -9.39 12.86 19.54
N ASP A 136 -9.43 13.80 20.50
CA ASP A 136 -9.21 15.22 20.23
C ASP A 136 -7.79 15.52 19.77
N GLU A 137 -6.80 14.81 20.31
CA GLU A 137 -5.40 14.95 19.89
C GLU A 137 -5.22 14.44 18.46
N LEU A 138 -5.81 13.28 18.12
CA LEU A 138 -5.78 12.76 16.77
C LEU A 138 -6.45 13.72 15.78
N GLU A 139 -7.60 14.27 16.13
CA GLU A 139 -8.31 15.24 15.30
C GLU A 139 -7.48 16.50 15.06
N ALA A 140 -6.83 17.03 16.10
CA ALA A 140 -5.94 18.17 15.99
C ALA A 140 -4.73 17.89 15.08
N GLU A 141 -4.11 16.73 15.21
CA GLU A 141 -3.00 16.27 14.37
C GLU A 141 -3.40 16.12 12.89
N ILE A 142 -4.57 15.56 12.63
CA ILE A 142 -5.11 15.42 11.27
C ILE A 142 -5.42 16.79 10.67
N THR A 143 -6.12 17.64 11.41
CA THR A 143 -6.51 18.99 10.96
C THR A 143 -5.28 19.84 10.67
N ARG A 144 -4.28 19.79 11.55
CA ARG A 144 -3.00 20.45 11.33
C ARG A 144 -2.30 19.94 10.07
N CYS A 145 -2.26 18.62 9.88
CA CYS A 145 -1.67 18.02 8.68
C CYS A 145 -2.34 18.54 7.41
N ILE A 146 -3.67 18.49 7.34
CA ILE A 146 -4.45 18.98 6.19
C ILE A 146 -4.14 20.46 5.91
N ALA A 147 -4.12 21.30 6.94
CA ALA A 147 -3.80 22.71 6.80
C ALA A 147 -2.39 22.95 6.27
N THR A 148 -1.41 22.18 6.78
CA THR A 148 -0.01 22.26 6.36
C THR A 148 0.18 21.86 4.88
N LEU A 149 -0.54 20.85 4.41
CA LEU A 149 -0.39 20.35 3.04
C LEU A 149 -1.03 21.26 1.99
N GLY A 150 -1.88 22.21 2.37
CA GLY A 150 -2.50 23.17 1.46
C GLY A 150 -3.33 22.52 0.35
N LEU A 151 -4.00 21.40 0.64
CA LEU A 151 -4.71 20.61 -0.36
C LEU A 151 -5.91 21.37 -0.94
N SER A 152 -6.09 21.29 -2.26
CA SER A 152 -7.22 21.88 -2.98
C SER A 152 -8.53 21.10 -2.80
N SER A 153 -8.44 19.85 -2.37
CA SER A 153 -9.59 18.97 -2.11
C SER A 153 -9.44 18.25 -0.78
N ALA A 154 -10.56 17.85 -0.18
CA ALA A 154 -10.54 17.06 1.06
C ALA A 154 -9.87 15.70 0.83
N PRO A 155 -8.92 15.31 1.68
CA PRO A 155 -8.28 13.99 1.58
C PRO A 155 -9.30 12.88 1.87
N ARG A 156 -9.19 11.77 1.12
CA ARG A 156 -10.13 10.66 1.23
C ARG A 156 -9.56 9.47 2.01
N THR A 157 -8.24 9.36 2.07
CA THR A 157 -7.52 8.22 2.65
C THR A 157 -6.74 8.63 3.88
N PHE A 158 -6.87 7.83 4.93
CA PHE A 158 -6.06 7.91 6.13
C PHE A 158 -5.21 6.64 6.29
N VAL A 159 -3.94 6.79 6.61
CA VAL A 159 -3.07 5.68 6.99
C VAL A 159 -2.64 5.88 8.43
N PHE A 160 -2.89 4.87 9.26
CA PHE A 160 -2.53 4.95 10.67
C PHE A 160 -1.01 4.84 10.86
N PRO A 161 -0.36 5.83 11.54
CA PRO A 161 1.02 5.65 11.98
C PRO A 161 1.20 4.37 12.79
N TRP A 162 2.34 3.70 12.60
CA TRP A 162 2.65 2.42 13.24
C TRP A 162 1.67 1.29 12.90
N ASN A 163 0.75 1.49 11.94
CA ASN A 163 -0.39 0.61 11.63
C ASN A 163 -1.27 0.32 12.88
N ARG A 164 -1.43 1.29 13.78
CA ARG A 164 -2.21 1.15 15.01
C ARG A 164 -3.53 1.88 14.89
N GLU A 165 -4.57 1.10 14.64
CA GLU A 165 -5.92 1.58 14.37
C GLU A 165 -6.61 2.02 15.66
N ALA A 166 -7.20 3.23 15.65
CA ALA A 166 -8.04 3.77 16.73
C ALA A 166 -8.90 4.94 16.23
N HIS A 167 -9.93 5.30 16.98
CA HIS A 167 -10.73 6.53 16.77
C HIS A 167 -11.31 6.67 15.35
N PHE A 168 -11.89 5.61 14.80
CA PHE A 168 -12.52 5.62 13.47
C PHE A 168 -13.63 6.65 13.33
N ASP A 169 -14.32 7.01 14.42
CA ASP A 169 -15.33 8.05 14.48
C ASP A 169 -14.77 9.45 14.13
N VAL A 170 -13.53 9.73 14.54
CA VAL A 170 -12.80 10.95 14.14
C VAL A 170 -12.60 10.98 12.64
N LEU A 171 -12.08 9.89 12.06
CA LEU A 171 -11.86 9.81 10.61
C LEU A 171 -13.15 9.99 9.82
N LYS A 172 -14.22 9.32 10.26
CA LYS A 172 -15.53 9.44 9.62
C LYS A 172 -16.07 10.88 9.69
N ARG A 173 -15.96 11.55 10.84
CA ARG A 173 -16.39 12.93 11.05
C ARG A 173 -15.63 13.91 10.16
N LEU A 174 -14.33 13.64 9.93
CA LEU A 174 -13.48 14.43 9.04
C LEU A 174 -13.64 14.09 7.55
N GLY A 175 -14.53 13.15 7.19
CA GLY A 175 -14.88 12.85 5.80
C GLY A 175 -13.98 11.83 5.09
N PHE A 176 -13.12 11.14 5.82
CA PHE A 176 -12.36 10.02 5.23
C PHE A 176 -13.30 8.89 4.81
N ILE A 177 -12.93 8.19 3.73
CA ILE A 177 -13.68 7.04 3.21
C ILE A 177 -12.86 5.76 3.19
N ALA A 178 -11.53 5.87 3.22
CA ALA A 178 -10.60 4.73 3.15
C ALA A 178 -9.52 4.81 4.21
N TYR A 179 -9.04 3.64 4.61
CA TYR A 179 -7.84 3.50 5.41
C TYR A 179 -7.04 2.23 5.03
N ARG A 180 -5.78 2.16 5.45
CA ARG A 180 -4.96 0.96 5.34
C ARG A 180 -4.88 0.28 6.72
N GLY A 181 -5.39 -0.96 6.79
CA GLY A 181 -5.26 -1.81 7.97
C GLY A 181 -3.87 -2.45 8.10
N ASP A 182 -3.58 -3.02 9.26
CA ASP A 182 -2.28 -3.60 9.61
C ASP A 182 -2.04 -5.00 9.02
N LYS A 183 -3.10 -5.75 8.76
CA LYS A 183 -3.02 -7.16 8.34
C LYS A 183 -2.78 -7.27 6.84
N ARG A 184 -1.78 -8.08 6.47
CA ARG A 184 -1.54 -8.42 5.06
C ARG A 184 -2.57 -9.44 4.59
N VAL A 185 -3.39 -9.05 3.61
CA VAL A 185 -4.48 -9.88 3.10
C VAL A 185 -4.62 -9.70 1.59
N ILE A 186 -4.64 -10.79 0.84
CA ILE A 186 -5.09 -10.78 -0.55
C ILE A 186 -6.62 -10.82 -0.57
N GLY A 187 -7.23 -9.84 -1.20
CA GLY A 187 -8.66 -9.60 -1.11
C GLY A 187 -8.99 -8.75 0.11
N GLY A 188 -9.84 -9.25 0.96
CA GLY A 188 -10.07 -8.70 2.29
C GLY A 188 -10.59 -7.26 2.35
N LEU A 189 -11.14 -6.73 1.26
CA LEU A 189 -11.83 -5.46 1.31
C LEU A 189 -12.98 -5.56 2.31
N SER A 190 -12.97 -4.67 3.27
CA SER A 190 -13.95 -4.66 4.34
C SER A 190 -14.32 -3.24 4.72
N LYS A 191 -15.46 -3.06 5.35
CA LYS A 191 -15.88 -1.77 5.87
C LYS A 191 -15.89 -1.82 7.39
N ALA A 192 -15.07 -0.98 8.04
CA ALA A 192 -15.06 -0.83 9.49
C ALA A 192 -15.50 0.60 9.84
N SER A 193 -16.47 0.73 10.73
CA SER A 193 -17.01 2.03 11.16
C SER A 193 -17.42 2.96 9.99
N GLY A 194 -17.75 2.40 8.84
CA GLY A 194 -18.12 3.15 7.64
C GLY A 194 -16.98 3.50 6.70
N LEU A 195 -15.72 3.15 7.03
CA LEU A 195 -14.54 3.37 6.19
C LEU A 195 -14.09 2.07 5.52
N TRP A 196 -13.66 2.16 4.26
CA TRP A 196 -13.11 1.03 3.53
C TRP A 196 -11.69 0.72 4.00
N ASN A 197 -11.49 -0.51 4.46
CA ASN A 197 -10.16 -1.06 4.68
C ASN A 197 -9.63 -1.61 3.36
N ILE A 198 -8.49 -1.09 2.90
CA ILE A 198 -7.75 -1.60 1.75
C ILE A 198 -6.44 -2.19 2.28
N PRO A 199 -6.45 -3.47 2.68
CA PRO A 199 -5.33 -4.06 3.39
C PRO A 199 -4.12 -4.27 2.46
N PRO A 200 -2.88 -4.13 2.97
CA PRO A 200 -1.69 -4.37 2.19
C PRO A 200 -1.48 -5.86 1.95
N VAL A 201 -0.90 -6.19 0.79
CA VAL A 201 -0.43 -7.54 0.46
C VAL A 201 1.07 -7.66 0.74
N TYR A 202 1.83 -6.66 0.35
CA TYR A 202 3.29 -6.71 0.43
C TYR A 202 3.89 -5.38 0.86
N TYR A 203 4.83 -5.46 1.80
CA TYR A 203 5.71 -4.36 2.20
C TYR A 203 7.07 -4.50 1.54
N VAL A 204 7.49 -3.45 0.82
CA VAL A 204 8.81 -3.40 0.19
C VAL A 204 9.79 -2.69 1.10
N ASP A 205 10.87 -3.38 1.44
CA ASP A 205 12.03 -2.85 2.14
C ASP A 205 13.32 -3.41 1.53
N GLN A 206 14.47 -3.07 2.09
CA GLN A 206 15.79 -3.54 1.61
C GLN A 206 15.92 -5.08 1.56
N LYS A 207 15.07 -5.83 2.28
CA LYS A 207 15.03 -7.30 2.21
C LYS A 207 14.30 -7.82 0.98
N SER A 208 13.62 -6.93 0.27
CA SER A 208 12.83 -7.24 -0.92
C SER A 208 13.66 -7.26 -2.21
N VAL A 209 14.98 -7.04 -2.14
CA VAL A 209 15.87 -7.17 -3.29
C VAL A 209 15.69 -8.53 -3.95
N GLY A 210 15.36 -8.56 -5.25
CA GLY A 210 15.07 -9.78 -6.00
C GLY A 210 13.69 -10.39 -5.75
N ALA A 211 12.81 -9.76 -4.99
CA ALA A 211 11.46 -10.28 -4.70
C ALA A 211 10.41 -10.01 -5.80
N ALA A 212 10.78 -9.39 -6.92
CA ALA A 212 9.85 -9.06 -7.99
C ALA A 212 9.00 -10.24 -8.45
N SER A 213 9.60 -11.42 -8.64
CA SER A 213 8.87 -12.64 -9.04
C SER A 213 7.80 -13.06 -8.03
N LEU A 214 8.03 -12.85 -6.73
CA LEU A 214 7.04 -13.14 -5.70
C LEU A 214 5.89 -12.14 -5.75
N MET A 215 6.19 -10.85 -5.90
CA MET A 215 5.16 -9.80 -6.01
C MET A 215 4.31 -9.97 -7.26
N LYS A 216 4.91 -10.30 -8.43
CA LYS A 216 4.18 -10.62 -9.66
C LYS A 216 3.19 -11.80 -9.46
N ARG A 217 3.59 -12.82 -8.70
CA ARG A 217 2.67 -13.94 -8.37
C ARG A 217 1.52 -13.51 -7.48
N TYR A 218 1.72 -12.57 -6.57
CA TYR A 218 0.60 -12.01 -5.81
C TYR A 218 -0.36 -11.23 -6.71
N VAL A 219 0.17 -10.50 -7.70
CA VAL A 219 -0.66 -9.87 -8.74
C VAL A 219 -1.46 -10.94 -9.51
N ASP A 220 -0.81 -12.05 -9.94
CA ASP A 220 -1.51 -13.14 -10.65
C ASP A 220 -2.61 -13.80 -9.82
N ILE A 221 -2.39 -13.96 -8.50
CA ILE A 221 -3.43 -14.45 -7.59
C ILE A 221 -4.59 -13.45 -7.53
N CYS A 222 -4.28 -12.15 -7.43
CA CYS A 222 -5.31 -11.12 -7.42
C CYS A 222 -6.10 -11.08 -8.73
N VAL A 223 -5.44 -11.19 -9.87
CA VAL A 223 -6.09 -11.27 -11.20
C VAL A 223 -7.01 -12.49 -11.28
N ARG A 224 -6.51 -13.68 -10.89
CA ARG A 224 -7.29 -14.92 -10.90
C ARG A 224 -8.57 -14.83 -10.07
N HIS A 225 -8.47 -14.20 -8.90
CA HIS A 225 -9.57 -14.09 -7.94
C HIS A 225 -10.30 -12.76 -8.02
N ARG A 226 -9.99 -11.90 -9.01
CA ARG A 226 -10.63 -10.59 -9.23
C ARG A 226 -10.65 -9.73 -7.97
N THR A 227 -9.52 -9.68 -7.27
CA THR A 227 -9.41 -8.97 -5.98
C THR A 227 -8.33 -7.89 -6.03
N VAL A 228 -7.97 -7.31 -4.88
CA VAL A 228 -7.05 -6.18 -4.81
C VAL A 228 -5.64 -6.63 -4.45
N PHE A 229 -4.67 -6.18 -5.25
CA PHE A 229 -3.25 -6.19 -4.91
C PHE A 229 -2.86 -4.82 -4.35
N HIS A 230 -2.34 -4.78 -3.12
CA HIS A 230 -1.88 -3.55 -2.50
C HIS A 230 -0.42 -3.70 -2.06
N LEU A 231 0.45 -2.93 -2.70
CA LEU A 231 1.86 -2.81 -2.36
C LEU A 231 2.09 -1.54 -1.55
N TRP A 232 2.92 -1.59 -0.49
CA TRP A 232 3.28 -0.39 0.24
C TRP A 232 4.76 -0.34 0.60
N THR A 233 5.28 0.86 0.79
CA THR A 233 6.68 1.11 1.15
C THR A 233 6.86 2.48 1.78
N HIS A 234 8.07 2.75 2.28
CA HIS A 234 8.53 4.09 2.62
C HIS A 234 9.62 4.52 1.64
N PRO A 235 9.75 5.79 1.27
CA PRO A 235 10.82 6.25 0.38
C PRO A 235 12.21 5.88 0.90
N TRP A 236 12.48 6.10 2.17
CA TRP A 236 13.77 5.78 2.79
C TRP A 236 14.06 4.27 2.85
N SER A 237 13.06 3.40 2.84
CA SER A 237 13.26 1.96 2.95
C SER A 237 13.77 1.30 1.67
N ILE A 238 13.67 1.99 0.54
CA ILE A 238 14.16 1.51 -0.75
C ILE A 238 15.57 2.03 -1.10
N VAL A 239 16.17 2.84 -0.22
CA VAL A 239 17.50 3.42 -0.41
C VAL A 239 18.53 2.65 0.43
N GLU A 240 19.61 2.21 -0.22
CA GLU A 240 20.71 1.46 0.40
C GLU A 240 21.63 2.39 1.22
N GLU A 241 22.53 1.83 2.04
CA GLU A 241 23.45 2.59 2.88
C GLU A 241 24.31 3.62 2.10
N GLY A 242 24.59 3.39 0.85
CA GLY A 242 25.29 4.34 -0.03
C GLY A 242 24.43 5.48 -0.59
N GLY A 243 23.17 5.61 -0.18
CA GLY A 243 22.24 6.67 -0.62
C GLY A 243 21.62 6.41 -2.00
N SER A 244 21.83 5.25 -2.63
CA SER A 244 21.25 4.87 -3.92
C SER A 244 20.02 3.98 -3.75
N SER A 245 19.01 4.19 -4.57
CA SER A 245 17.83 3.32 -4.71
C SER A 245 17.91 2.39 -5.95
N GLU A 246 18.92 2.55 -6.78
CA GLU A 246 19.00 1.92 -8.11
C GLU A 246 18.82 0.40 -8.07
N ARG A 247 19.52 -0.29 -7.19
CA ARG A 247 19.42 -1.74 -7.09
C ARG A 247 18.02 -2.20 -6.67
N MET A 248 17.41 -1.53 -5.70
CA MET A 248 16.05 -1.83 -5.24
C MET A 248 15.04 -1.55 -6.35
N VAL A 249 15.15 -0.41 -7.00
CA VAL A 249 14.33 -0.06 -8.15
C VAL A 249 14.43 -1.15 -9.22
N ARG A 250 15.61 -1.43 -9.72
CA ARG A 250 15.83 -2.37 -10.84
C ARG A 250 15.44 -3.80 -10.52
N THR A 251 15.64 -4.29 -9.28
CA THR A 251 15.46 -5.73 -8.97
C THR A 251 14.18 -6.07 -8.23
N ALA A 252 13.47 -5.07 -7.70
CA ALA A 252 12.25 -5.29 -6.96
C ALA A 252 11.07 -4.45 -7.49
N LEU A 253 11.21 -3.13 -7.59
CA LEU A 253 10.07 -2.26 -7.88
C LEU A 253 9.75 -2.16 -9.37
N GLU A 254 10.72 -1.79 -10.19
CA GLU A 254 10.51 -1.56 -11.63
C GLU A 254 9.88 -2.76 -12.34
N PRO A 255 10.34 -4.01 -12.12
CA PRO A 255 9.70 -5.16 -12.74
C PRO A 255 8.25 -5.37 -12.28
N VAL A 256 7.87 -4.88 -11.09
CA VAL A 256 6.49 -4.96 -10.60
C VAL A 256 5.64 -3.87 -11.21
N PHE A 257 6.12 -2.63 -11.28
CA PHE A 257 5.39 -1.53 -11.93
C PHE A 257 5.15 -1.82 -13.42
N GLU A 258 6.17 -2.30 -14.13
CA GLU A 258 6.03 -2.79 -15.49
C GLU A 258 4.94 -3.87 -15.62
N TYR A 259 4.92 -4.83 -14.69
CA TYR A 259 3.95 -5.90 -14.70
C TYR A 259 2.53 -5.44 -14.40
N LEU A 260 2.36 -4.47 -13.48
CA LEU A 260 1.07 -3.84 -13.23
C LEU A 260 0.55 -3.12 -14.48
N ALA A 261 1.41 -2.35 -15.15
CA ALA A 261 1.08 -1.69 -16.40
C ALA A 261 0.69 -2.70 -17.50
N GLN A 262 1.48 -3.75 -17.67
CA GLN A 262 1.17 -4.84 -18.61
C GLN A 262 -0.21 -5.45 -18.33
N LYS A 263 -0.52 -5.79 -17.09
CA LYS A 263 -1.84 -6.38 -16.72
C LYS A 263 -2.99 -5.41 -16.89
N ARG A 264 -2.76 -4.11 -16.69
CA ARG A 264 -3.74 -3.06 -17.01
C ARG A 264 -4.00 -3.00 -18.52
N ASP A 265 -2.95 -2.99 -19.32
CA ASP A 265 -3.04 -2.88 -20.79
C ASP A 265 -3.64 -4.15 -21.42
N GLU A 266 -3.46 -5.31 -20.79
CA GLU A 266 -4.17 -6.56 -21.10
C GLU A 266 -5.68 -6.53 -20.70
N GLY A 267 -6.14 -5.48 -20.01
CA GLY A 267 -7.52 -5.36 -19.53
C GLY A 267 -7.86 -6.26 -18.34
N LEU A 268 -6.87 -6.84 -17.68
CA LEU A 268 -7.03 -7.76 -16.54
C LEU A 268 -6.95 -7.07 -15.18
N LEU A 269 -6.38 -5.86 -15.13
CA LEU A 269 -6.13 -5.11 -13.91
C LEU A 269 -6.59 -3.66 -14.06
N HIS A 270 -7.25 -3.14 -13.02
CA HIS A 270 -7.49 -1.72 -12.83
C HIS A 270 -6.42 -1.18 -11.88
N THR A 271 -5.67 -0.14 -12.27
CA THR A 271 -4.71 0.53 -11.39
C THR A 271 -5.32 1.83 -10.87
N GLY A 272 -5.28 2.05 -9.58
CA GLY A 272 -5.87 3.23 -8.95
C GLY A 272 -5.22 3.56 -7.62
N THR A 273 -5.63 4.69 -7.04
CA THR A 273 -5.26 5.06 -5.67
C THR A 273 -6.19 4.41 -4.66
N MET A 274 -5.82 4.40 -3.39
CA MET A 274 -6.68 3.83 -2.34
C MET A 274 -8.03 4.55 -2.26
N GLY A 275 -8.03 5.88 -2.26
CA GLY A 275 -9.26 6.68 -2.23
C GLY A 275 -10.05 6.57 -3.54
N GLY A 276 -9.39 6.37 -4.68
CA GLY A 276 -10.04 6.07 -5.95
C GLY A 276 -10.82 4.77 -5.87
N LEU A 277 -10.16 3.67 -5.50
CA LEU A 277 -10.81 2.36 -5.34
C LEU A 277 -11.95 2.37 -4.33
N ALA A 278 -11.77 3.06 -3.19
CA ALA A 278 -12.83 3.22 -2.19
C ALA A 278 -14.02 4.01 -2.73
N GLY A 279 -13.75 5.04 -3.56
CA GLY A 279 -14.80 5.82 -4.21
C GLY A 279 -15.61 5.02 -5.20
N ASP A 280 -14.97 4.18 -5.99
CA ASP A 280 -15.66 3.26 -6.91
C ASP A 280 -16.61 2.33 -6.13
N LEU A 281 -16.15 1.79 -5.00
CA LEU A 281 -16.95 0.95 -4.11
C LEU A 281 -18.16 1.67 -3.52
N GLU A 282 -18.03 2.96 -3.17
CA GLU A 282 -19.14 3.77 -2.67
C GLU A 282 -20.17 4.09 -3.77
N MET A 283 -19.71 4.50 -4.95
CA MET A 283 -20.58 4.87 -6.07
C MET A 283 -21.43 3.72 -6.59
N ASP A 284 -20.88 2.50 -6.60
CA ASP A 284 -21.57 1.30 -7.06
C ASP A 284 -22.49 0.69 -5.98
N GLY A 285 -22.56 1.31 -4.80
CA GLY A 285 -23.33 0.79 -3.67
C GLY A 285 -22.89 -0.60 -3.21
N TRP A 286 -21.64 -0.94 -3.46
CA TRP A 286 -21.09 -2.26 -3.14
C TRP A 286 -21.12 -2.50 -1.62
N ALA A 287 -21.83 -3.56 -1.20
CA ALA A 287 -21.90 -3.95 0.19
C ALA A 287 -20.72 -4.89 0.52
N ALA A 288 -19.87 -4.48 1.46
CA ALA A 288 -18.81 -5.35 1.97
C ALA A 288 -19.41 -6.68 2.47
N PRO A 289 -18.83 -7.83 2.12
CA PRO A 289 -19.25 -9.09 2.73
C PRO A 289 -19.13 -8.98 4.26
N ALA A 290 -20.14 -9.49 4.98
CA ALA A 290 -20.08 -9.54 6.43
C ALA A 290 -18.84 -10.34 6.83
N ILE A 291 -17.93 -9.72 7.57
CA ILE A 291 -16.79 -10.40 8.15
C ILE A 291 -17.38 -11.24 9.30
N HIS A 292 -17.54 -12.54 9.06
CA HIS A 292 -17.71 -13.45 10.19
C HIS A 292 -16.40 -13.45 10.96
N ALA A 293 -16.38 -12.76 12.09
CA ALA A 293 -15.30 -12.87 13.05
C ALA A 293 -15.20 -14.35 13.45
N SER A 294 -14.30 -15.07 12.82
CA SER A 294 -13.85 -16.36 13.32
C SER A 294 -13.00 -16.07 14.54
N ASN A 295 -13.57 -16.38 15.73
CA ASN A 295 -12.93 -16.40 17.03
C ASN A 295 -11.59 -17.16 17.00
#